data_0fa1bd9d0e7b61c7de47d78a07419d71
#
_entry.id   0fa1bd9d0e7b61c7de47d78a07419d71
#
_cell.length_a   1.000
_cell.length_b   1.000
_cell.length_c   1.000
_cell.angle_alpha   90.00
_cell.angle_beta   90.00
_cell.angle_gamma   90.00
#
_symmetry.space_group_name_H-M   'P 1'
#
loop_
_entity.id
_entity.type
_entity.pdbx_description
1 polymer ?
#
loop_
_entity_poly.entity_id
_entity_poly.type
_entity_poly.pdbx_seq_one_letter_code
_entity_poly.pdbx_strand_id
1 'polypeptide(L)'
;MKRLAMIAACYAVPLAADPLDLIDYEALFAEKAADVMEVSETRSILCIGDITLIRDESLPRGYTGIDEGGQGAMGCFVSILATIESAMQACEAELPADQVETQMAYRTQALTFYGQNTVPEASFELVEERYNALVASQIEGARPFCSNLDLVTTLADRVFSDEGAAEISGMMSTPRLPVANPCL
;
A
#
# COMPACT_ATOMS: atom_id res chain seq x y z
N MET A 1 10.55 -2.89 -36.31
CA MET A 1 9.75 -3.07 -35.08
C MET A 1 10.72 -3.24 -33.92
N LYS A 2 11.08 -2.14 -33.24
CA LYS A 2 11.97 -2.15 -32.06
C LYS A 2 11.07 -2.36 -30.83
N ARG A 3 11.18 -3.52 -30.18
CA ARG A 3 10.55 -3.76 -28.88
C ARG A 3 11.33 -2.93 -27.87
N LEU A 4 10.73 -1.85 -27.35
CA LEU A 4 11.19 -1.19 -26.13
C LEU A 4 10.96 -2.19 -25.00
N ALA A 5 12.03 -2.75 -24.46
CA ALA A 5 12.01 -3.41 -23.17
C ALA A 5 11.86 -2.29 -22.12
N MET A 6 10.65 -2.12 -21.58
CA MET A 6 10.43 -1.32 -20.38
C MET A 6 11.16 -2.02 -19.24
N ILE A 7 12.32 -1.51 -18.87
CA ILE A 7 12.99 -1.87 -17.63
C ILE A 7 12.18 -1.18 -16.53
N ALA A 8 11.19 -1.89 -15.99
CA ALA A 8 10.60 -1.55 -14.72
C ALA A 8 11.71 -1.71 -13.67
N ALA A 9 12.35 -0.61 -13.30
CA ALA A 9 13.19 -0.56 -12.12
C ALA A 9 12.25 -0.71 -10.92
N CYS A 10 11.93 -1.95 -10.57
CA CYS A 10 11.32 -2.29 -9.30
C CYS A 10 12.35 -1.92 -8.22
N TYR A 11 12.26 -0.70 -7.71
CA TYR A 11 12.84 -0.43 -6.41
C TYR A 11 12.14 -1.36 -5.44
N ALA A 12 12.92 -2.27 -4.87
CA ALA A 12 12.48 -3.10 -3.77
C ALA A 12 12.23 -2.17 -2.56
N VAL A 13 11.08 -1.51 -2.55
CA VAL A 13 10.48 -1.09 -1.29
C VAL A 13 10.43 -2.37 -0.47
N PRO A 14 11.01 -2.42 0.74
CA PRO A 14 10.90 -3.61 1.56
C PRO A 14 9.42 -3.97 1.59
N LEU A 15 9.10 -5.18 1.10
CA LEU A 15 7.73 -5.71 1.06
C LEU A 15 7.21 -5.72 2.50
N ALA A 16 6.65 -4.59 2.91
CA ALA A 16 5.96 -4.48 4.17
C ALA A 16 4.62 -5.17 3.98
N ALA A 17 4.31 -6.12 4.84
CA ALA A 17 2.99 -6.74 4.87
C ALA A 17 1.89 -5.69 5.10
N ASP A 18 2.26 -4.60 5.75
CA ASP A 18 1.46 -3.45 6.13
C ASP A 18 2.35 -2.19 6.06
N PRO A 19 2.11 -1.25 5.13
CA PRO A 19 2.96 -0.08 4.97
C PRO A 19 2.91 0.87 6.17
N LEU A 20 1.83 0.84 6.95
CA LEU A 20 1.63 1.72 8.11
C LEU A 20 1.93 1.02 9.44
N ASP A 21 2.21 -0.29 9.42
CA ASP A 21 2.55 -1.08 10.61
C ASP A 21 1.44 -1.05 11.70
N LEU A 22 0.19 -1.19 11.26
CA LEU A 22 -1.00 -1.11 12.10
C LEU A 22 -1.77 -2.43 12.22
N ILE A 23 -1.36 -3.49 11.50
CA ILE A 23 -1.98 -4.80 11.59
C ILE A 23 -1.21 -5.65 12.61
N ASP A 24 -1.90 -6.09 13.66
CA ASP A 24 -1.34 -7.04 14.64
C ASP A 24 -1.46 -8.48 14.11
N TYR A 25 -0.49 -8.88 13.29
CA TYR A 25 -0.43 -10.22 12.72
C TYR A 25 -0.33 -11.31 13.77
N GLU A 26 0.42 -11.08 14.87
CA GLU A 26 0.56 -12.05 15.96
C GLU A 26 -0.79 -12.32 16.62
N ALA A 27 -1.53 -11.26 16.92
CA ALA A 27 -2.87 -11.38 17.50
C ALA A 27 -3.81 -12.15 16.55
N LEU A 28 -3.77 -11.86 15.22
CA LEU A 28 -4.59 -12.56 14.23
C LEU A 28 -4.28 -14.05 14.16
N PHE A 29 -3.01 -14.43 14.11
CA PHE A 29 -2.60 -15.84 14.12
C PHE A 29 -2.95 -16.53 15.43
N ALA A 30 -2.86 -15.85 16.56
CA ALA A 30 -3.23 -16.40 17.86
C ALA A 30 -4.76 -16.58 18.00
N GLU A 31 -5.55 -15.57 17.61
CA GLU A 31 -7.02 -15.61 17.69
C GLU A 31 -7.60 -16.71 16.80
N LYS A 32 -7.03 -16.88 15.61
CA LYS A 32 -7.50 -17.84 14.59
C LYS A 32 -6.61 -19.09 14.51
N ALA A 33 -5.99 -19.48 15.61
CA ALA A 33 -5.04 -20.60 15.64
C ALA A 33 -5.59 -21.91 15.07
N ALA A 34 -6.90 -22.14 15.16
CA ALA A 34 -7.55 -23.34 14.61
C ALA A 34 -7.61 -23.36 13.06
N ASP A 35 -7.51 -22.19 12.43
CA ASP A 35 -7.58 -22.01 10.97
C ASP A 35 -6.18 -21.87 10.35
N VAL A 36 -5.13 -21.85 11.17
CA VAL A 36 -3.75 -21.75 10.71
C VAL A 36 -3.29 -23.06 10.09
N MET A 37 -2.76 -22.98 8.87
CA MET A 37 -2.15 -24.11 8.16
C MET A 37 -0.63 -24.03 8.29
N GLU A 38 -0.02 -25.03 8.93
CA GLU A 38 1.43 -25.16 8.97
C GLU A 38 1.94 -25.75 7.63
N VAL A 39 2.75 -24.98 6.91
CA VAL A 39 3.32 -25.38 5.61
C VAL A 39 4.72 -26.00 5.81
N SER A 40 5.48 -25.48 6.76
CA SER A 40 6.79 -26.00 7.18
C SER A 40 7.06 -25.60 8.64
N GLU A 41 8.23 -25.96 9.17
CA GLU A 41 8.66 -25.57 10.53
C GLU A 41 8.74 -24.03 10.71
N THR A 42 8.99 -23.29 9.62
CA THR A 42 9.22 -21.84 9.64
C THR A 42 8.13 -21.03 8.92
N ARG A 43 7.12 -21.71 8.33
CA ARG A 43 6.08 -21.05 7.55
C ARG A 43 4.70 -21.57 7.89
N SER A 44 3.80 -20.63 8.16
CA SER A 44 2.37 -20.90 8.32
C SER A 44 1.51 -19.91 7.54
N ILE A 45 0.29 -20.32 7.22
CA ILE A 45 -0.68 -19.55 6.41
C ILE A 45 -1.98 -19.45 7.17
N LEU A 46 -2.60 -18.26 7.11
CA LEU A 46 -3.93 -18.00 7.63
C LEU A 46 -4.76 -17.28 6.56
N CYS A 47 -5.91 -17.86 6.17
CA CYS A 47 -6.82 -17.24 5.21
C CYS A 47 -7.97 -16.53 5.95
N ILE A 48 -8.23 -15.26 5.62
CA ILE A 48 -9.32 -14.46 6.18
C ILE A 48 -10.11 -13.84 5.01
N GLY A 49 -11.20 -14.46 4.59
CA GLY A 49 -11.89 -14.10 3.36
C GLY A 49 -10.94 -14.23 2.16
N ASP A 50 -10.81 -13.14 1.40
CA ASP A 50 -9.92 -13.07 0.23
C ASP A 50 -8.48 -12.65 0.60
N ILE A 51 -8.14 -12.59 1.90
CA ILE A 51 -6.80 -12.25 2.35
C ILE A 51 -6.06 -13.50 2.80
N THR A 52 -4.90 -13.74 2.20
CA THR A 52 -3.96 -14.77 2.62
C THR A 52 -2.82 -14.12 3.40
N LEU A 53 -2.72 -14.43 4.69
CA LEU A 53 -1.61 -14.01 5.56
C LEU A 53 -0.59 -15.14 5.63
N ILE A 54 0.68 -14.79 5.46
CA ILE A 54 1.81 -15.71 5.54
C ILE A 54 2.72 -15.24 6.67
N ARG A 55 2.94 -16.10 7.65
CA ARG A 55 4.01 -15.97 8.63
C ARG A 55 5.19 -16.79 8.14
N ASP A 56 6.38 -16.18 8.01
CA ASP A 56 7.59 -16.83 7.53
C ASP A 56 8.82 -16.14 8.10
N GLU A 57 9.65 -16.88 8.82
CA GLU A 57 10.87 -16.37 9.48
C GLU A 57 11.89 -15.78 8.47
N SER A 58 11.82 -16.13 7.19
CA SER A 58 12.69 -15.58 6.14
C SER A 58 12.29 -14.18 5.70
N LEU A 59 11.07 -13.71 6.03
CA LEU A 59 10.60 -12.37 5.68
C LEU A 59 11.20 -11.33 6.64
N PRO A 60 11.52 -10.12 6.15
CA PRO A 60 12.12 -9.07 6.96
C PRO A 60 11.34 -8.70 8.22
N ARG A 61 10.02 -8.85 8.19
CA ARG A 61 9.11 -8.59 9.34
C ARG A 61 8.41 -9.85 9.85
N GLY A 62 8.77 -11.01 9.33
CA GLY A 62 8.14 -12.28 9.69
C GLY A 62 6.77 -12.51 9.06
N TYR A 63 6.16 -11.51 8.43
CA TYR A 63 4.81 -11.57 7.88
C TYR A 63 4.71 -10.94 6.49
N THR A 64 3.76 -11.44 5.70
CA THR A 64 3.23 -10.77 4.50
C THR A 64 1.75 -11.08 4.35
N GLY A 65 1.00 -10.16 3.74
CA GLY A 65 -0.40 -10.34 3.41
C GLY A 65 -0.62 -10.20 1.91
N ILE A 66 -1.47 -11.03 1.34
CA ILE A 66 -1.84 -11.03 -0.08
C ILE A 66 -3.36 -10.86 -0.18
N ASP A 67 -3.81 -9.87 -0.93
CA ASP A 67 -5.21 -9.66 -1.29
C ASP A 67 -5.50 -10.41 -2.60
N GLU A 68 -6.26 -11.49 -2.52
CA GLU A 68 -6.64 -12.33 -3.66
C GLU A 68 -8.01 -11.93 -4.25
N GLY A 69 -8.64 -10.87 -3.74
CA GLY A 69 -9.95 -10.38 -4.18
C GLY A 69 -9.97 -9.75 -5.58
N GLY A 70 -8.82 -9.61 -6.24
CA GLY A 70 -8.71 -9.15 -7.62
C GLY A 70 -8.97 -7.66 -7.84
N GLN A 71 -9.18 -6.89 -6.77
CA GLN A 71 -9.43 -5.44 -6.82
C GLN A 71 -8.18 -4.61 -6.51
N GLY A 72 -7.05 -5.26 -6.26
CA GLY A 72 -5.84 -4.63 -5.76
C GLY A 72 -5.83 -4.44 -4.24
N ALA A 73 -4.64 -4.34 -3.67
CA ALA A 73 -4.44 -4.25 -2.24
C ALA A 73 -4.46 -2.80 -1.75
N MET A 74 -5.26 -2.48 -0.72
CA MET A 74 -5.37 -1.12 -0.19
C MET A 74 -4.04 -0.60 0.37
N GLY A 75 -3.24 -1.44 1.00
CA GLY A 75 -1.92 -1.04 1.50
C GLY A 75 -0.95 -0.67 0.37
N CYS A 76 -1.06 -1.31 -0.80
CA CYS A 76 -0.33 -0.87 -1.98
C CYS A 76 -0.78 0.52 -2.43
N PHE A 77 -2.08 0.76 -2.52
CA PHE A 77 -2.61 2.06 -2.92
C PHE A 77 -2.14 3.18 -1.97
N VAL A 78 -2.19 2.96 -0.66
CA VAL A 78 -1.64 3.89 0.34
C VAL A 78 -0.15 4.15 0.11
N SER A 79 0.63 3.12 -0.22
CA SER A 79 2.06 3.26 -0.56
C SER A 79 2.29 4.08 -1.83
N ILE A 80 1.44 3.93 -2.84
CA ILE A 80 1.50 4.71 -4.08
C ILE A 80 1.21 6.19 -3.79
N LEU A 81 0.16 6.50 -3.01
CA LEU A 81 -0.14 7.88 -2.60
C LEU A 81 1.04 8.50 -1.84
N ALA A 82 1.63 7.77 -0.88
CA ALA A 82 2.80 8.23 -0.14
C ALA A 82 4.02 8.46 -1.06
N THR A 83 4.21 7.60 -2.08
CA THR A 83 5.28 7.75 -3.06
C THR A 83 5.12 9.01 -3.91
N ILE A 84 3.91 9.29 -4.40
CA ILE A 84 3.63 10.52 -5.16
C ILE A 84 3.90 11.73 -4.27
N GLU A 85 3.34 11.75 -3.06
CA GLU A 85 3.46 12.88 -2.13
C GLU A 85 4.92 13.12 -1.73
N SER A 86 5.66 12.08 -1.39
CA SER A 86 7.08 12.21 -1.00
C SER A 86 7.96 12.70 -2.17
N ALA A 87 7.68 12.26 -3.40
CA ALA A 87 8.42 12.72 -4.58
C ALA A 87 8.13 14.19 -4.91
N MET A 88 6.86 14.62 -4.83
CA MET A 88 6.51 16.03 -5.04
C MET A 88 7.15 16.92 -3.98
N GLN A 89 7.15 16.52 -2.70
CA GLN A 89 7.83 17.24 -1.62
C GLN A 89 9.37 17.27 -1.80
N ALA A 90 9.97 16.12 -2.15
CA ALA A 90 11.42 16.02 -2.34
C ALA A 90 11.94 16.91 -3.48
N CYS A 91 11.12 17.08 -4.52
CA CYS A 91 11.46 17.80 -5.74
C CYS A 91 10.94 19.24 -5.75
N GLU A 92 10.31 19.71 -4.69
CA GLU A 92 9.67 21.04 -4.60
C GLU A 92 8.73 21.29 -5.78
N ALA A 93 8.01 20.25 -6.23
CA ALA A 93 7.11 20.27 -7.36
C ALA A 93 5.65 20.25 -6.90
N GLU A 94 4.75 20.72 -7.74
CA GLU A 94 3.32 20.77 -7.47
C GLU A 94 2.55 19.95 -8.50
N LEU A 95 1.52 19.24 -8.04
CA LEU A 95 0.53 18.63 -8.92
C LEU A 95 -0.42 19.70 -9.49
N PRO A 96 -1.05 19.47 -10.65
CA PRO A 96 -2.17 20.28 -11.11
C PRO A 96 -3.25 20.44 -10.03
N ALA A 97 -3.92 21.60 -9.97
CA ALA A 97 -4.84 21.92 -8.89
C ALA A 97 -6.01 20.91 -8.72
N ASP A 98 -6.52 20.40 -9.84
CA ASP A 98 -7.54 19.35 -9.89
C ASP A 98 -7.04 18.01 -9.33
N GLN A 99 -5.77 17.67 -9.56
CA GLN A 99 -5.15 16.48 -8.99
C GLN A 99 -4.86 16.63 -7.51
N VAL A 100 -4.53 17.82 -7.02
CA VAL A 100 -4.36 18.09 -5.59
C VAL A 100 -5.66 17.81 -4.82
N GLU A 101 -6.79 18.30 -5.33
CA GLU A 101 -8.10 18.05 -4.70
C GLU A 101 -8.43 16.55 -4.71
N THR A 102 -8.21 15.88 -5.83
CA THR A 102 -8.43 14.44 -5.97
C THR A 102 -7.52 13.63 -5.03
N GLN A 103 -6.23 13.99 -4.94
CA GLN A 103 -5.29 13.36 -4.01
C GLN A 103 -5.76 13.46 -2.57
N MET A 104 -6.18 14.65 -2.14
CA MET A 104 -6.69 14.86 -0.77
C MET A 104 -7.92 14.01 -0.48
N ALA A 105 -8.85 13.93 -1.43
CA ALA A 105 -10.04 13.10 -1.30
C ALA A 105 -9.69 11.61 -1.20
N TYR A 106 -8.83 11.11 -2.08
CA TYR A 106 -8.40 9.70 -2.09
C TYR A 106 -7.61 9.34 -0.84
N ARG A 107 -6.70 10.22 -0.41
CA ARG A 107 -5.98 10.05 0.86
C ARG A 107 -6.96 9.88 2.01
N THR A 108 -7.92 10.79 2.17
CA THR A 108 -8.90 10.71 3.26
C THR A 108 -9.71 9.41 3.21
N GLN A 109 -10.20 9.02 2.03
CA GLN A 109 -10.96 7.79 1.86
C GLN A 109 -10.12 6.54 2.15
N ALA A 110 -8.92 6.46 1.60
CA ALA A 110 -8.03 5.33 1.78
C ALA A 110 -7.58 5.16 3.24
N LEU A 111 -7.21 6.25 3.92
CA LEU A 111 -6.80 6.19 5.32
C LEU A 111 -7.98 5.86 6.25
N THR A 112 -9.19 6.34 5.95
CA THR A 112 -10.40 5.96 6.67
C THR A 112 -10.67 4.47 6.51
N PHE A 113 -10.70 3.97 5.26
CA PHE A 113 -10.86 2.53 4.99
C PHE A 113 -9.78 1.71 5.70
N TYR A 114 -8.54 2.16 5.63
CA TYR A 114 -7.39 1.50 6.25
C TYR A 114 -7.63 1.31 7.75
N GLY A 115 -7.91 2.38 8.49
CA GLY A 115 -8.12 2.33 9.93
C GLY A 115 -9.29 1.45 10.34
N GLN A 116 -10.41 1.53 9.62
CA GLN A 116 -11.61 0.72 9.87
C GLN A 116 -11.39 -0.79 9.63
N ASN A 117 -10.37 -1.17 8.87
CA ASN A 117 -10.12 -2.55 8.47
C ASN A 117 -8.81 -3.13 9.02
N THR A 118 -8.07 -2.39 9.86
CA THR A 118 -6.94 -2.94 10.64
C THR A 118 -7.45 -3.77 11.82
N VAL A 119 -6.58 -4.63 12.32
CA VAL A 119 -6.84 -5.38 13.56
C VAL A 119 -5.66 -5.16 14.50
N PRO A 120 -5.90 -4.49 15.64
CA PRO A 120 -7.16 -3.84 16.05
C PRO A 120 -7.53 -2.64 15.16
N GLU A 121 -8.81 -2.25 15.13
CA GLU A 121 -9.26 -1.04 14.42
C GLU A 121 -8.51 0.19 14.93
N ALA A 122 -8.02 1.02 14.00
CA ALA A 122 -7.24 2.21 14.29
C ALA A 122 -8.03 3.49 14.01
N SER A 123 -7.84 4.53 14.84
CA SER A 123 -8.45 5.83 14.58
C SER A 123 -7.83 6.50 13.34
N PHE A 124 -8.59 7.37 12.68
CA PHE A 124 -8.10 8.12 11.52
C PHE A 124 -6.82 8.91 11.85
N GLU A 125 -6.77 9.54 13.03
CA GLU A 125 -5.61 10.34 13.47
C GLU A 125 -4.33 9.48 13.57
N LEU A 126 -4.44 8.25 14.09
CA LEU A 126 -3.29 7.34 14.17
C LEU A 126 -2.85 6.89 12.78
N VAL A 127 -3.79 6.56 11.90
CA VAL A 127 -3.49 6.16 10.51
C VAL A 127 -2.83 7.31 9.77
N GLU A 128 -3.32 8.53 9.93
CA GLU A 128 -2.76 9.73 9.30
C GLU A 128 -1.36 10.05 9.85
N GLU A 129 -1.12 9.90 11.15
CA GLU A 129 0.21 10.03 11.74
C GLU A 129 1.20 9.05 11.10
N ARG A 130 0.81 7.79 10.98
CA ARG A 130 1.65 6.74 10.35
C ARG A 130 1.89 7.00 8.88
N TYR A 131 0.86 7.45 8.15
CA TYR A 131 0.99 7.84 6.76
C TYR A 131 1.98 9.00 6.58
N ASN A 132 1.88 10.05 7.38
CA ASN A 132 2.79 11.19 7.34
C ASN A 132 4.24 10.76 7.66
N ALA A 133 4.43 9.83 8.61
CA ALA A 133 5.73 9.25 8.91
C ALA A 133 6.28 8.43 7.72
N LEU A 134 5.41 7.68 7.02
CA LEU A 134 5.78 6.95 5.80
C LEU A 134 6.24 7.92 4.70
N VAL A 135 5.47 8.98 4.41
CA VAL A 135 5.84 10.02 3.45
C VAL A 135 7.20 10.62 3.81
N ALA A 136 7.39 11.05 5.06
CA ALA A 136 8.63 11.64 5.52
C ALA A 136 9.84 10.70 5.34
N SER A 137 9.66 9.40 5.61
CA SER A 137 10.71 8.39 5.45
C SER A 137 11.16 8.18 4.00
N GLN A 138 10.30 8.49 3.03
CA GLN A 138 10.55 8.28 1.60
C GLN A 138 11.20 9.50 0.91
N ILE A 139 11.17 10.69 1.50
CA ILE A 139 11.64 11.94 0.88
C ILE A 139 13.08 11.84 0.39
N GLU A 140 14.00 11.37 1.22
CA GLU A 140 15.41 11.25 0.83
C GLU A 140 15.62 10.24 -0.31
N GLY A 141 14.89 9.12 -0.30
CA GLY A 141 14.89 8.13 -1.37
C GLY A 141 14.28 8.63 -2.67
N ALA A 142 13.40 9.61 -2.61
CA ALA A 142 12.75 10.21 -3.77
C ALA A 142 13.61 11.26 -4.49
N ARG A 143 14.58 11.91 -3.83
CA ARG A 143 15.44 12.97 -4.42
C ARG A 143 16.12 12.60 -5.75
N PRO A 144 16.66 11.39 -5.96
CA PRO A 144 17.27 11.02 -7.24
C PRO A 144 16.30 11.07 -8.43
N PHE A 145 14.99 11.00 -8.18
CA PHE A 145 13.96 11.04 -9.24
C PHE A 145 13.61 12.45 -9.68
N CYS A 146 14.07 13.49 -8.99
CA CYS A 146 13.75 14.87 -9.34
C CYS A 146 14.28 15.28 -10.75
N SER A 147 15.31 14.59 -11.25
CA SER A 147 15.78 14.79 -12.63
C SER A 147 14.89 14.11 -13.68
N ASN A 148 13.95 13.29 -13.28
CA ASN A 148 13.00 12.60 -14.16
C ASN A 148 11.60 12.55 -13.52
N LEU A 149 11.07 13.71 -13.20
CA LEU A 149 9.77 13.87 -12.54
C LEU A 149 8.59 13.36 -13.39
N ASP A 150 8.79 13.21 -14.71
CA ASP A 150 7.79 12.68 -15.64
C ASP A 150 7.27 11.29 -15.24
N LEU A 151 8.09 10.48 -14.58
CA LEU A 151 7.64 9.18 -14.06
C LEU A 151 6.61 9.33 -12.94
N VAL A 152 6.82 10.28 -12.05
CA VAL A 152 5.92 10.54 -10.92
C VAL A 152 4.63 11.19 -11.41
N THR A 153 4.73 12.15 -12.32
CA THR A 153 3.54 12.79 -12.91
C THR A 153 2.72 11.81 -13.73
N THR A 154 3.35 10.92 -14.52
CA THR A 154 2.65 9.84 -15.23
C THR A 154 1.92 8.90 -14.28
N LEU A 155 2.53 8.56 -13.14
CA LEU A 155 1.87 7.75 -12.11
C LEU A 155 0.69 8.51 -11.50
N ALA A 156 0.87 9.79 -11.19
CA ALA A 156 -0.20 10.65 -10.65
C ALA A 156 -1.36 10.79 -11.66
N ASP A 157 -1.07 11.03 -12.93
CA ASP A 157 -2.07 11.12 -14.01
C ASP A 157 -2.92 9.84 -14.10
N ARG A 158 -2.29 8.66 -13.96
CA ARG A 158 -3.01 7.40 -13.96
C ARG A 158 -3.88 7.23 -12.71
N VAL A 159 -3.29 7.47 -11.54
CA VAL A 159 -3.98 7.28 -10.23
C VAL A 159 -5.15 8.23 -10.08
N PHE A 160 -5.02 9.49 -10.55
CA PHE A 160 -6.06 10.52 -10.40
C PHE A 160 -7.00 10.63 -11.62
N SER A 161 -6.93 9.66 -12.56
CA SER A 161 -7.86 9.55 -13.69
C SER A 161 -9.20 8.92 -13.28
N ASP A 162 -10.19 9.00 -14.18
CA ASP A 162 -11.48 8.31 -14.02
C ASP A 162 -11.31 6.78 -13.87
N GLU A 163 -10.34 6.19 -14.57
CA GLU A 163 -10.00 4.76 -14.45
C GLU A 163 -9.45 4.45 -13.06
N GLY A 164 -8.52 5.27 -12.56
CA GLY A 164 -7.99 5.16 -11.20
C GLY A 164 -9.09 5.31 -10.15
N ALA A 165 -10.06 6.21 -10.36
CA ALA A 165 -11.22 6.37 -9.48
C ALA A 165 -12.06 5.08 -9.38
N ALA A 166 -12.28 4.41 -10.51
CA ALA A 166 -13.02 3.15 -10.54
C ALA A 166 -12.25 2.02 -9.83
N GLU A 167 -10.93 1.92 -10.03
CA GLU A 167 -10.07 0.95 -9.33
C GLU A 167 -10.10 1.17 -7.81
N ILE A 168 -9.95 2.41 -7.35
CA ILE A 168 -9.96 2.76 -5.92
C ILE A 168 -11.33 2.46 -5.29
N SER A 169 -12.42 2.82 -5.97
CA SER A 169 -13.78 2.48 -5.53
C SER A 169 -13.97 0.97 -5.41
N GLY A 170 -13.43 0.20 -6.35
CA GLY A 170 -13.41 -1.26 -6.30
C GLY A 170 -12.67 -1.80 -5.09
N MET A 171 -11.47 -1.28 -4.80
CA MET A 171 -10.68 -1.68 -3.64
C MET A 171 -11.42 -1.47 -2.31
N MET A 172 -12.22 -0.39 -2.20
CA MET A 172 -12.99 -0.06 -1.00
C MET A 172 -14.39 -0.67 -0.95
N SER A 173 -14.81 -1.41 -1.99
CA SER A 173 -16.17 -1.94 -2.09
C SER A 173 -16.50 -3.01 -1.04
N THR A 174 -15.48 -3.70 -0.52
CA THR A 174 -15.64 -4.77 0.46
C THR A 174 -14.63 -4.57 1.62
N PRO A 175 -15.10 -4.53 2.88
CA PRO A 175 -14.23 -4.47 4.04
C PRO A 175 -13.27 -5.67 4.08
N ARG A 176 -11.97 -5.40 4.21
CA ARG A 176 -10.92 -6.44 4.32
C ARG A 176 -9.62 -5.84 4.83
N LEU A 177 -8.76 -6.69 5.38
CA LEU A 177 -7.44 -6.26 5.88
C LEU A 177 -6.66 -5.49 4.80
N PRO A 178 -6.12 -4.30 5.12
CA PRO A 178 -5.44 -3.44 4.15
C PRO A 178 -3.99 -3.86 3.91
N VAL A 179 -3.77 -5.09 3.49
CA VAL A 179 -2.45 -5.63 3.15
C VAL A 179 -1.84 -4.93 1.93
N ALA A 180 -0.53 -5.12 1.69
CA ALA A 180 0.20 -4.39 0.67
C ALA A 180 0.38 -5.14 -0.67
N ASN A 181 0.00 -6.41 -0.78
CA ASN A 181 0.17 -7.20 -1.99
C ASN A 181 -1.17 -7.69 -2.55
N PRO A 182 -1.30 -7.81 -3.88
CA PRO A 182 -0.36 -7.34 -4.88
C PRO A 182 -0.40 -5.81 -5.03
N CYS A 183 0.73 -5.25 -5.41
CA CYS A 183 0.81 -3.90 -5.92
C CYS A 183 0.65 -3.97 -7.45
N LEU A 184 -0.44 -3.49 -7.97
CA LEU A 184 -0.79 -3.54 -9.40
C LEU A 184 -0.10 -2.44 -10.20
#